data_e4c4ea15a5463538e02e718cf27c3cec
#
_entry.id   e4c4ea15a5463538e02e718cf27c3cec
#
_cell.length_a   1.000
_cell.length_b   1.000
_cell.length_c   1.000
_cell.angle_alpha   90.00
_cell.angle_beta   90.00
_cell.angle_gamma   90.00
#
_symmetry.space_group_name_H-M   'P 1'
#
loop_
_entity.id
_entity.type
_entity.pdbx_description
1 polymer ?
#
loop_
_entity_poly.entity_id
_entity_poly.type
_entity_poly.pdbx_seq_one_letter_code
_entity_poly.pdbx_strand_id
1 'polypeptide(L)'
;MAHKFLIATFATIWNNFLTLFRLIDYRTVLACLVLTIVLWPLIWVGFIRPTKPVLEIASVVITGLITFSLILRFALTRHLFLLWAAGFMAITMCREIHFTGSDELLLIGWPILLGVALYRYDLFKSYLMNPVLTNLLAGGIIFYFLSQTIDQRWWKGLPGENVVFVPLEELIELFGHCTVGLAMLFSKEVRQPENSTRAVK
;
A
#
# COMPACT_ATOMS: atom_id res chain seq x y z
N MET A 1 -13.67 19.22 -27.13
CA MET A 1 -12.27 19.06 -26.69
C MET A 1 -12.17 18.29 -25.37
N ALA A 2 -12.94 18.59 -24.33
CA ALA A 2 -12.89 17.93 -23.02
C ALA A 2 -13.05 16.39 -23.07
N HIS A 3 -14.01 15.86 -23.85
CA HIS A 3 -14.23 14.44 -23.95
C HIS A 3 -13.04 13.64 -24.52
N LYS A 4 -12.36 14.16 -25.54
CA LYS A 4 -11.15 13.52 -26.10
C LYS A 4 -9.99 13.54 -25.09
N PHE A 5 -9.86 14.60 -24.31
CA PHE A 5 -8.87 14.72 -23.25
C PHE A 5 -9.10 13.67 -22.14
N LEU A 6 -10.34 13.53 -21.68
CA LEU A 6 -10.70 12.53 -20.65
C LEU A 6 -10.41 11.11 -21.11
N ILE A 7 -10.76 10.74 -22.35
CA ILE A 7 -10.48 9.41 -22.89
C ILE A 7 -8.98 9.14 -22.97
N ALA A 8 -8.19 10.12 -23.45
CA ALA A 8 -6.74 9.98 -23.53
C ALA A 8 -6.09 9.82 -22.15
N THR A 9 -6.55 10.59 -21.16
CA THR A 9 -6.09 10.49 -19.77
C THR A 9 -6.41 9.13 -19.18
N PHE A 10 -7.65 8.64 -19.33
CA PHE A 10 -8.05 7.33 -18.85
C PHE A 10 -7.24 6.20 -19.51
N ALA A 11 -7.04 6.25 -20.82
CA ALA A 11 -6.22 5.27 -21.54
C ALA A 11 -4.77 5.26 -21.04
N THR A 12 -4.20 6.42 -20.75
CA THR A 12 -2.85 6.52 -20.18
C THR A 12 -2.78 5.87 -18.79
N ILE A 13 -3.70 6.20 -17.89
CA ILE A 13 -3.78 5.62 -16.54
C ILE A 13 -3.93 4.10 -16.64
N TRP A 14 -4.82 3.61 -17.50
CA TRP A 14 -5.08 2.19 -17.68
C TRP A 14 -3.85 1.43 -18.20
N ASN A 15 -3.17 1.95 -19.21
CA ASN A 15 -1.96 1.32 -19.76
C ASN A 15 -0.82 1.27 -18.72
N ASN A 16 -0.64 2.32 -17.94
CA ASN A 16 0.37 2.36 -16.89
C ASN A 16 0.01 1.38 -15.76
N PHE A 17 -1.27 1.29 -15.39
CA PHE A 17 -1.76 0.30 -14.44
C PHE A 17 -1.47 -1.13 -14.92
N LEU A 18 -1.80 -1.47 -16.17
CA LEU A 18 -1.52 -2.80 -16.74
C LEU A 18 -0.02 -3.10 -16.77
N THR A 19 0.81 -2.09 -17.01
CA THR A 19 2.27 -2.24 -16.99
C THR A 19 2.76 -2.62 -15.59
N LEU A 20 2.28 -1.94 -14.54
CA LEU A 20 2.62 -2.26 -13.16
C LEU A 20 2.02 -3.60 -12.71
N PHE A 21 0.78 -3.89 -13.11
CA PHE A 21 0.12 -5.15 -12.76
C PHE A 21 0.90 -6.39 -13.27
N ARG A 22 1.55 -6.29 -14.43
CA ARG A 22 2.40 -7.35 -14.97
C ARG A 22 3.69 -7.61 -14.18
N LEU A 23 4.10 -6.67 -13.32
CA LEU A 23 5.26 -6.84 -12.44
C LEU A 23 4.92 -7.54 -11.13
N ILE A 24 3.62 -7.72 -10.82
CA ILE A 24 3.18 -8.37 -9.59
C ILE A 24 3.40 -9.88 -9.73
N ASP A 25 4.22 -10.43 -8.84
CA ASP A 25 4.43 -11.86 -8.73
C ASP A 25 3.24 -12.48 -7.96
N TYR A 26 2.62 -13.51 -8.54
CA TYR A 26 1.54 -14.27 -7.89
C TYR A 26 1.94 -14.82 -6.51
N ARG A 27 3.24 -15.05 -6.28
CA ARG A 27 3.77 -15.50 -4.98
C ARG A 27 3.51 -14.48 -3.88
N THR A 28 3.51 -13.19 -4.20
CA THR A 28 3.16 -12.13 -3.25
C THR A 28 1.70 -12.26 -2.81
N VAL A 29 0.79 -12.48 -3.76
CA VAL A 29 -0.64 -12.70 -3.48
C VAL A 29 -0.81 -13.94 -2.60
N LEU A 30 -0.17 -15.05 -3.00
CA LEU A 30 -0.23 -16.31 -2.28
C LEU A 30 0.34 -16.17 -0.85
N ALA A 31 1.46 -15.48 -0.68
CA ALA A 31 2.05 -15.25 0.65
C ALA A 31 1.11 -14.48 1.58
N CYS A 32 0.45 -13.43 1.09
CA CYS A 32 -0.53 -12.66 1.88
C CYS A 32 -1.72 -13.54 2.30
N LEU A 33 -2.25 -14.34 1.38
CA LEU A 33 -3.36 -15.26 1.65
C LEU A 33 -2.97 -16.34 2.67
N VAL A 34 -1.82 -16.98 2.47
CA VAL A 34 -1.32 -18.03 3.38
C VAL A 34 -1.09 -17.46 4.77
N LEU A 35 -0.47 -16.28 4.88
CA LEU A 35 -0.27 -15.64 6.17
C LEU A 35 -1.60 -15.38 6.88
N THR A 36 -2.59 -14.83 6.18
CA THR A 36 -3.93 -14.58 6.75
C THR A 36 -4.59 -15.85 7.22
N ILE A 37 -4.55 -16.92 6.41
CA ILE A 37 -5.13 -18.23 6.76
C ILE A 37 -4.42 -18.87 7.96
N VAL A 38 -3.09 -18.73 8.06
CA VAL A 38 -2.30 -19.26 9.18
C VAL A 38 -2.56 -18.49 10.48
N LEU A 39 -2.74 -17.18 10.39
CA LEU A 39 -3.03 -16.35 11.58
C LEU A 39 -4.36 -16.70 12.23
N TRP A 40 -5.38 -17.10 11.45
CA TRP A 40 -6.69 -17.46 11.95
C TRP A 40 -6.63 -18.50 13.09
N PRO A 41 -6.11 -19.73 12.87
CA PRO A 41 -6.03 -20.74 13.94
C PRO A 41 -5.10 -20.34 15.08
N LEU A 42 -4.02 -19.58 14.83
CA LEU A 42 -3.10 -19.13 15.87
C LEU A 42 -3.78 -18.16 16.85
N ILE A 43 -4.65 -17.29 16.37
CA ILE A 43 -5.46 -16.42 17.21
C ILE A 43 -6.56 -17.22 17.90
N TRP A 44 -7.24 -18.12 17.18
CA TRP A 44 -8.33 -18.93 17.72
C TRP A 44 -7.90 -19.80 18.90
N VAL A 45 -6.77 -20.48 18.80
CA VAL A 45 -6.24 -21.30 19.92
C VAL A 45 -5.56 -20.46 21.00
N GLY A 46 -5.49 -19.15 20.83
CA GLY A 46 -4.90 -18.22 21.78
C GLY A 46 -3.37 -18.26 21.86
N PHE A 47 -2.70 -18.77 20.82
CA PHE A 47 -1.24 -18.70 20.70
C PHE A 47 -0.77 -17.25 20.49
N ILE A 48 -1.51 -16.51 19.68
CA ILE A 48 -1.33 -15.06 19.50
C ILE A 48 -2.57 -14.38 20.09
N ARG A 49 -2.38 -13.40 20.98
CA ARG A 49 -3.47 -12.67 21.65
C ARG A 49 -3.29 -11.17 21.49
N PRO A 50 -3.34 -10.64 20.24
CA PRO A 50 -3.26 -9.23 20.04
C PRO A 50 -4.53 -8.55 20.56
N THR A 51 -4.37 -7.41 21.21
CA THR A 51 -5.50 -6.62 21.67
C THR A 51 -5.69 -5.43 20.76
N LYS A 52 -6.93 -5.09 20.42
CA LYS A 52 -7.26 -3.99 19.52
C LYS A 52 -6.54 -2.68 19.92
N PRO A 53 -6.58 -2.20 21.19
CA PRO A 53 -5.93 -0.93 21.53
C PRO A 53 -4.41 -0.93 21.30
N VAL A 54 -3.74 -2.06 21.49
CA VAL A 54 -2.29 -2.17 21.26
C VAL A 54 -1.98 -2.11 19.76
N LEU A 55 -2.79 -2.76 18.93
CA LEU A 55 -2.61 -2.74 17.48
C LEU A 55 -2.90 -1.34 16.90
N GLU A 56 -3.98 -0.68 17.31
CA GLU A 56 -4.31 0.70 16.91
C GLU A 56 -3.18 1.68 17.27
N ILE A 57 -2.67 1.64 18.51
CA ILE A 57 -1.54 2.49 18.90
C ILE A 57 -0.30 2.17 18.05
N ALA A 58 -0.01 0.89 17.82
CA ALA A 58 1.11 0.48 16.99
C ALA A 58 0.96 0.99 15.55
N SER A 59 -0.25 0.92 14.97
CA SER A 59 -0.56 1.42 13.63
C SER A 59 -0.30 2.93 13.52
N VAL A 60 -0.80 3.72 14.47
CA VAL A 60 -0.58 5.18 14.51
C VAL A 60 0.91 5.51 14.63
N VAL A 61 1.62 4.85 15.54
CA VAL A 61 3.05 5.10 15.77
C VAL A 61 3.87 4.72 14.53
N ILE A 62 3.64 3.55 13.96
CA ILE A 62 4.39 3.06 12.79
C ILE A 62 4.12 3.94 11.57
N THR A 63 2.85 4.24 11.26
CA THR A 63 2.50 5.09 10.11
C THR A 63 3.03 6.51 10.29
N GLY A 64 3.00 7.05 11.50
CA GLY A 64 3.57 8.35 11.86
C GLY A 64 5.08 8.41 11.68
N LEU A 65 5.81 7.43 12.19
CA LEU A 65 7.27 7.34 12.02
C LEU A 65 7.68 7.18 10.56
N ILE A 66 6.95 6.38 9.79
CA ILE A 66 7.21 6.20 8.36
C ILE A 66 6.94 7.51 7.61
N THR A 67 5.80 8.17 7.87
CA THR A 67 5.45 9.46 7.26
C THR A 67 6.52 10.50 7.53
N PHE A 68 6.93 10.65 8.79
CA PHE A 68 8.00 11.58 9.18
C PHE A 68 9.32 11.27 8.47
N SER A 69 9.71 9.99 8.41
CA SER A 69 10.94 9.55 7.75
C SER A 69 10.92 9.82 6.24
N LEU A 70 9.76 9.65 5.59
CA LEU A 70 9.58 9.97 4.16
C LEU A 70 9.66 11.48 3.90
N ILE A 71 9.06 12.30 4.76
CA ILE A 71 9.17 13.76 4.68
C ILE A 71 10.63 14.20 4.85
N LEU A 72 11.34 13.65 5.82
CA LEU A 72 12.75 13.95 6.04
C LEU A 72 13.59 13.56 4.81
N ARG A 73 13.41 12.36 4.28
CA ARG A 73 14.08 11.93 3.05
C ARG A 73 13.74 12.83 1.87
N PHE A 74 12.48 13.23 1.71
CA PHE A 74 12.09 14.20 0.69
C PHE A 74 12.81 15.54 0.88
N ALA A 75 12.88 16.07 2.10
CA ALA A 75 13.57 17.33 2.39
C ALA A 75 15.06 17.28 1.99
N LEU A 76 15.70 16.12 2.18
CA LEU A 76 17.10 15.89 1.85
C LEU A 76 17.36 15.65 0.35
N THR A 77 16.46 14.91 -0.33
CA THR A 77 16.71 14.42 -1.70
C THR A 77 15.89 15.14 -2.77
N ARG A 78 14.77 15.79 -2.38
CA ARG A 78 13.80 16.47 -3.25
C ARG A 78 13.13 15.57 -4.30
N HIS A 79 13.14 14.26 -4.11
CA HIS A 79 12.47 13.31 -5.00
C HIS A 79 10.95 13.31 -4.77
N LEU A 80 10.17 13.70 -5.78
CA LEU A 80 8.70 13.81 -5.70
C LEU A 80 8.00 12.49 -5.31
N PHE A 81 8.59 11.34 -5.64
CA PHE A 81 8.09 10.05 -5.19
C PHE A 81 7.98 9.98 -3.66
N LEU A 82 8.97 10.48 -2.92
CA LEU A 82 8.98 10.45 -1.46
C LEU A 82 7.90 11.36 -0.86
N LEU A 83 7.63 12.50 -1.50
CA LEU A 83 6.53 13.38 -1.09
C LEU A 83 5.17 12.70 -1.33
N TRP A 84 4.99 12.07 -2.48
CA TRP A 84 3.81 11.28 -2.80
C TRP A 84 3.62 10.14 -1.79
N ALA A 85 4.68 9.39 -1.49
CA ALA A 85 4.69 8.31 -0.52
C ALA A 85 4.36 8.80 0.90
N ALA A 86 4.90 9.96 1.30
CA ALA A 86 4.58 10.60 2.58
C ALA A 86 3.09 10.98 2.64
N GLY A 87 2.52 11.53 1.56
CA GLY A 87 1.09 11.84 1.48
C GLY A 87 0.22 10.59 1.61
N PHE A 88 0.62 9.50 0.96
CA PHE A 88 -0.07 8.22 1.05
C PHE A 88 -0.10 7.69 2.50
N MET A 89 1.05 7.66 3.16
CA MET A 89 1.17 7.21 4.55
C MET A 89 0.51 8.16 5.55
N ALA A 90 0.49 9.47 5.27
CA ALA A 90 -0.21 10.45 6.10
C ALA A 90 -1.73 10.24 6.06
N ILE A 91 -2.32 9.97 4.90
CA ILE A 91 -3.75 9.63 4.78
C ILE A 91 -4.06 8.35 5.56
N THR A 92 -3.20 7.33 5.45
CA THR A 92 -3.32 6.09 6.22
C THR A 92 -3.29 6.37 7.73
N MET A 93 -2.33 7.16 8.20
CA MET A 93 -2.24 7.56 9.60
C MET A 93 -3.48 8.31 10.08
N CYS A 94 -4.05 9.21 9.25
CA CYS A 94 -5.27 9.95 9.58
C CYS A 94 -6.46 9.01 9.84
N ARG A 95 -6.57 7.90 9.10
CA ARG A 95 -7.59 6.89 9.35
C ARG A 95 -7.42 6.22 10.72
N GLU A 96 -6.19 5.87 11.08
CA GLU A 96 -5.89 5.23 12.36
C GLU A 96 -6.18 6.12 13.59
N ILE A 97 -6.17 7.43 13.41
CA ILE A 97 -6.52 8.40 14.47
C ILE A 97 -8.05 8.48 14.70
N HIS A 98 -8.85 7.97 13.78
CA HIS A 98 -10.32 7.88 13.87
C HIS A 98 -11.02 9.23 14.17
N PHE A 99 -10.67 10.28 13.46
CA PHE A 99 -11.41 11.54 13.53
C PHE A 99 -12.55 11.58 12.48
N THR A 100 -13.53 12.44 12.69
CA THR A 100 -14.66 12.60 11.75
C THR A 100 -14.16 12.93 10.34
N GLY A 101 -14.49 12.08 9.37
CA GLY A 101 -14.07 12.24 7.97
C GLY A 101 -12.77 11.49 7.59
N SER A 102 -12.17 10.75 8.52
CA SER A 102 -10.92 10.01 8.24
C SER A 102 -11.12 8.88 7.23
N ASP A 103 -12.27 8.21 7.25
CA ASP A 103 -12.60 7.14 6.32
C ASP A 103 -12.85 7.70 4.91
N GLU A 104 -13.57 8.82 4.80
CA GLU A 104 -13.78 9.53 3.53
C GLU A 104 -12.46 10.04 2.96
N LEU A 105 -11.56 10.54 3.82
CA LEU A 105 -10.22 10.97 3.41
C LEU A 105 -9.43 9.81 2.81
N LEU A 106 -9.49 8.64 3.39
CA LEU A 106 -8.82 7.44 2.84
C LEU A 106 -9.49 7.00 1.54
N LEU A 107 -10.83 6.88 1.53
CA LEU A 107 -11.60 6.41 0.38
C LEU A 107 -11.39 7.29 -0.88
N ILE A 108 -11.22 8.59 -0.69
CA ILE A 108 -11.03 9.56 -1.78
C ILE A 108 -9.53 9.78 -2.03
N GLY A 109 -8.74 9.93 -0.98
CA GLY A 109 -7.35 10.31 -1.05
C GLY A 109 -6.46 9.26 -1.71
N TRP A 110 -6.63 7.98 -1.39
CA TRP A 110 -5.87 6.90 -2.01
C TRP A 110 -6.10 6.77 -3.53
N PRO A 111 -7.35 6.71 -4.03
CA PRO A 111 -7.59 6.71 -5.47
C PRO A 111 -7.01 7.93 -6.18
N ILE A 112 -7.08 9.12 -5.57
CA ILE A 112 -6.47 10.33 -6.14
C ILE A 112 -4.96 10.18 -6.21
N LEU A 113 -4.29 9.79 -5.13
CA LEU A 113 -2.83 9.62 -5.11
C LEU A 113 -2.36 8.54 -6.08
N LEU A 114 -3.07 7.40 -6.16
CA LEU A 114 -2.78 6.35 -7.13
C LEU A 114 -3.02 6.84 -8.56
N GLY A 115 -4.12 7.55 -8.81
CA GLY A 115 -4.42 8.17 -10.10
C GLY A 115 -3.34 9.16 -10.54
N VAL A 116 -2.85 10.00 -9.61
CA VAL A 116 -1.73 10.93 -9.87
C VAL A 116 -0.46 10.15 -10.22
N ALA A 117 -0.12 9.09 -9.49
CA ALA A 117 1.07 8.29 -9.78
C ALA A 117 0.98 7.60 -11.14
N LEU A 118 -0.19 7.10 -11.52
CA LEU A 118 -0.41 6.47 -12.82
C LEU A 118 -0.46 7.50 -13.98
N TYR A 119 -1.06 8.65 -13.75
CA TYR A 119 -1.10 9.74 -14.75
C TYR A 119 0.28 10.36 -14.99
N ARG A 120 1.02 10.60 -13.90
CA ARG A 120 2.39 11.16 -13.94
C ARG A 120 3.44 10.05 -13.83
N TYR A 121 3.16 8.90 -14.42
CA TYR A 121 3.98 7.70 -14.37
C TYR A 121 5.47 7.96 -14.67
N ASP A 122 5.75 8.84 -15.62
CA ASP A 122 7.13 9.18 -15.99
C ASP A 122 7.96 9.74 -14.83
N LEU A 123 7.32 10.46 -13.88
CA LEU A 123 7.99 11.01 -12.70
C LEU A 123 8.29 9.92 -11.64
N PHE A 124 7.53 8.84 -11.63
CA PHE A 124 7.61 7.78 -10.63
C PHE A 124 8.17 6.47 -11.18
N LYS A 125 8.34 6.38 -12.50
CA LYS A 125 8.73 5.16 -13.22
C LYS A 125 10.02 4.55 -12.66
N SER A 126 11.03 5.35 -12.35
CA SER A 126 12.31 4.89 -11.78
C SER A 126 12.14 4.12 -10.47
N TYR A 127 11.10 4.43 -9.70
CA TYR A 127 10.74 3.72 -8.47
C TYR A 127 9.77 2.57 -8.74
N LEU A 128 8.66 2.84 -9.44
CA LEU A 128 7.57 1.89 -9.66
C LEU A 128 7.97 0.70 -10.56
N MET A 129 8.99 0.84 -11.40
CA MET A 129 9.55 -0.28 -12.17
C MET A 129 10.48 -1.18 -11.33
N ASN A 130 10.70 -0.86 -10.05
CA ASN A 130 11.39 -1.76 -9.14
C ASN A 130 10.45 -2.91 -8.73
N PRO A 131 10.72 -4.17 -9.12
CA PRO A 131 9.81 -5.28 -8.83
C PRO A 131 9.61 -5.50 -7.33
N VAL A 132 10.63 -5.25 -6.50
CA VAL A 132 10.54 -5.39 -5.05
C VAL A 132 9.55 -4.37 -4.49
N LEU A 133 9.69 -3.09 -4.87
CA LEU A 133 8.76 -2.05 -4.44
C LEU A 133 7.34 -2.37 -4.88
N THR A 134 7.15 -2.69 -6.16
CA THR A 134 5.81 -2.95 -6.73
C THR A 134 5.14 -4.16 -6.09
N ASN A 135 5.89 -5.23 -5.83
CA ASN A 135 5.35 -6.42 -5.15
C ASN A 135 5.00 -6.13 -3.69
N LEU A 136 5.82 -5.39 -2.96
CA LEU A 136 5.50 -5.01 -1.58
C LEU A 136 4.30 -4.06 -1.51
N LEU A 137 4.19 -3.09 -2.43
CA LEU A 137 3.00 -2.23 -2.52
C LEU A 137 1.73 -3.06 -2.82
N ALA A 138 1.82 -3.98 -3.78
CA ALA A 138 0.73 -4.89 -4.08
C ALA A 138 0.35 -5.76 -2.87
N GLY A 139 1.34 -6.31 -2.17
CA GLY A 139 1.13 -7.08 -0.93
C GLY A 139 0.40 -6.28 0.15
N GLY A 140 0.82 -5.04 0.38
CA GLY A 140 0.15 -4.16 1.32
C GLY A 140 -1.30 -3.85 0.92
N ILE A 141 -1.57 -3.58 -0.36
CA ILE A 141 -2.95 -3.37 -0.87
C ILE A 141 -3.79 -4.65 -0.68
N ILE A 142 -3.20 -5.84 -0.89
CA ILE A 142 -3.88 -7.10 -0.66
C ILE A 142 -4.22 -7.28 0.83
N PHE A 143 -3.31 -6.95 1.75
CA PHE A 143 -3.61 -6.99 3.18
C PHE A 143 -4.77 -6.06 3.55
N TYR A 144 -4.81 -4.83 3.03
CA TYR A 144 -5.95 -3.95 3.25
C TYR A 144 -7.25 -4.51 2.67
N PHE A 145 -7.21 -5.11 1.49
CA PHE A 145 -8.38 -5.76 0.92
C PHE A 145 -8.85 -6.94 1.80
N LEU A 146 -7.93 -7.76 2.28
CA LEU A 146 -8.25 -8.88 3.18
C LEU A 146 -8.82 -8.38 4.51
N SER A 147 -8.23 -7.34 5.13
CA SER A 147 -8.78 -6.70 6.32
C SER A 147 -10.23 -6.27 6.10
N GLN A 148 -10.52 -5.59 4.99
CA GLN A 148 -11.88 -5.17 4.65
C GLN A 148 -12.85 -6.35 4.46
N THR A 149 -12.41 -7.48 3.90
CA THR A 149 -13.28 -8.67 3.78
C THR A 149 -13.61 -9.29 5.13
N ILE A 150 -12.70 -9.15 6.11
CA ILE A 150 -12.90 -9.61 7.48
C ILE A 150 -13.85 -8.66 8.20
N ASP A 151 -13.65 -7.36 8.13
CA ASP A 151 -14.52 -6.31 8.70
C ASP A 151 -15.96 -6.44 8.18
N GLN A 152 -16.14 -6.63 6.88
CA GLN A 152 -17.44 -6.85 6.25
C GLN A 152 -18.04 -8.24 6.53
N ARG A 153 -17.38 -9.05 7.38
CA ARG A 153 -17.81 -10.38 7.80
C ARG A 153 -18.08 -11.35 6.65
N TRP A 154 -17.32 -11.28 5.57
CA TRP A 154 -17.44 -12.24 4.47
C TRP A 154 -17.00 -13.66 4.91
N TRP A 155 -16.22 -13.74 5.97
CA TRP A 155 -15.70 -15.00 6.55
C TRP A 155 -16.59 -15.55 7.65
N LYS A 156 -17.84 -15.07 7.74
CA LYS A 156 -18.86 -15.53 8.70
C LYS A 156 -19.08 -17.03 8.58
N GLY A 157 -19.12 -17.69 9.74
CA GLY A 157 -19.33 -19.14 9.82
C GLY A 157 -18.05 -19.95 9.94
N LEU A 158 -16.86 -19.33 9.87
CA LEU A 158 -15.62 -20.01 10.22
C LEU A 158 -15.54 -20.22 11.75
N PRO A 159 -14.94 -21.34 12.21
CA PRO A 159 -14.77 -21.60 13.64
C PRO A 159 -14.01 -20.48 14.34
N GLY A 160 -14.50 -20.09 15.53
CA GLY A 160 -13.83 -19.04 16.35
C GLY A 160 -14.09 -17.60 15.91
N GLU A 161 -15.05 -17.36 15.02
CA GLU A 161 -15.40 -16.04 14.48
C GLU A 161 -15.40 -14.95 15.56
N ASN A 162 -16.15 -15.12 16.63
CA ASN A 162 -16.32 -14.12 17.69
C ASN A 162 -15.03 -13.72 18.43
N VAL A 163 -13.99 -14.56 18.35
CA VAL A 163 -12.70 -14.34 19.02
C VAL A 163 -11.65 -13.83 18.03
N VAL A 164 -11.76 -14.22 16.77
CA VAL A 164 -10.71 -14.06 15.76
C VAL A 164 -10.89 -12.80 14.93
N PHE A 165 -12.12 -12.36 14.63
CA PHE A 165 -12.36 -11.29 13.66
C PHE A 165 -11.59 -10.02 13.96
N VAL A 166 -11.88 -9.35 15.08
CA VAL A 166 -11.30 -8.06 15.40
C VAL A 166 -9.77 -8.13 15.51
N PRO A 167 -9.17 -9.10 16.25
CA PRO A 167 -7.72 -9.20 16.32
C PRO A 167 -7.06 -9.50 14.97
N LEU A 168 -7.69 -10.29 14.11
CA LEU A 168 -7.14 -10.64 12.80
C LEU A 168 -7.22 -9.47 11.83
N GLU A 169 -8.34 -8.77 11.78
CA GLU A 169 -8.54 -7.56 10.98
C GLU A 169 -7.44 -6.54 11.26
N GLU A 170 -7.32 -6.13 12.52
CA GLU A 170 -6.34 -5.14 12.98
C GLU A 170 -4.88 -5.57 12.71
N LEU A 171 -4.59 -6.86 12.92
CA LEU A 171 -3.25 -7.40 12.68
C LEU A 171 -2.88 -7.41 11.20
N ILE A 172 -3.81 -7.78 10.32
CA ILE A 172 -3.61 -7.79 8.87
C ILE A 172 -3.48 -6.35 8.35
N GLU A 173 -4.24 -5.42 8.90
CA GLU A 173 -4.13 -4.00 8.57
C GLU A 173 -2.76 -3.44 8.96
N LEU A 174 -2.28 -3.76 10.15
CA LEU A 174 -0.93 -3.41 10.60
C LEU A 174 0.15 -3.99 9.67
N PHE A 175 -0.01 -5.23 9.19
CA PHE A 175 0.89 -5.79 8.16
C PHE A 175 0.83 -5.00 6.85
N GLY A 176 -0.34 -4.54 6.46
CA GLY A 176 -0.52 -3.63 5.31
C GLY A 176 0.30 -2.35 5.50
N HIS A 177 0.15 -1.68 6.64
CA HIS A 177 0.90 -0.47 6.98
C HIS A 177 2.42 -0.70 6.94
N CYS A 178 2.89 -1.76 7.60
CA CYS A 178 4.31 -2.10 7.61
C CYS A 178 4.83 -2.38 6.20
N THR A 179 4.11 -3.20 5.43
CA THR A 179 4.56 -3.63 4.10
C THR A 179 4.63 -2.45 3.13
N VAL A 180 3.57 -1.62 3.05
CA VAL A 180 3.55 -0.41 2.21
C VAL A 180 4.58 0.61 2.69
N GLY A 181 4.61 0.87 3.99
CA GLY A 181 5.50 1.86 4.57
C GLY A 181 6.97 1.51 4.38
N LEU A 182 7.37 0.27 4.65
CA LEU A 182 8.74 -0.21 4.45
C LEU A 182 9.11 -0.22 2.96
N ALA A 183 8.19 -0.62 2.07
CA ALA A 183 8.39 -0.56 0.63
C ALA A 183 8.75 0.86 0.18
N MET A 184 7.98 1.85 0.62
CA MET A 184 8.20 3.26 0.28
C MET A 184 9.47 3.81 0.93
N LEU A 185 9.71 3.47 2.22
CA LEU A 185 10.86 3.95 2.98
C LEU A 185 12.19 3.44 2.41
N PHE A 186 12.26 2.17 2.01
CA PHE A 186 13.48 1.56 1.45
C PHE A 186 13.53 1.56 -0.07
N SER A 187 12.59 2.25 -0.73
CA SER A 187 12.59 2.40 -2.19
C SER A 187 13.89 3.00 -2.70
N LYS A 188 14.40 2.42 -3.79
CA LYS A 188 15.57 2.92 -4.53
C LYS A 188 15.19 3.09 -5.99
N GLU A 189 15.76 4.11 -6.62
CA GLU A 189 15.64 4.28 -8.07
C GLU A 189 16.31 3.11 -8.80
N VAL A 190 15.60 2.56 -9.77
CA VAL A 190 16.20 1.68 -10.76
C VAL A 190 16.93 2.54 -11.77
N ARG A 191 18.27 2.50 -11.78
CA ARG A 191 19.06 3.13 -12.84
C ARG A 191 18.68 2.47 -14.16
N GLN A 192 18.04 3.20 -15.05
CA GLN A 192 17.90 2.73 -16.42
C GLN A 192 19.31 2.63 -17.01
N PRO A 193 19.65 1.55 -17.73
CA PRO A 193 20.89 1.51 -18.48
C PRO A 193 20.86 2.72 -19.42
N GLU A 194 21.85 3.63 -19.29
CA GLU A 194 22.05 4.70 -20.26
C GLU A 194 22.11 4.04 -21.64
N ASN A 195 21.11 4.35 -22.45
CA ASN A 195 21.13 3.92 -23.85
C ASN A 195 22.47 4.38 -24.43
N SER A 196 23.33 3.44 -24.70
CA SER A 196 24.64 3.62 -25.37
C SER A 196 24.46 4.08 -26.83
N THR A 197 23.63 5.08 -27.03
CA THR A 197 23.39 5.73 -28.32
C THR A 197 24.43 6.82 -28.61
N ARG A 198 25.60 6.78 -27.96
CA ARG A 198 26.73 7.64 -28.27
C ARG A 198 27.94 6.87 -28.75
N ALA A 199 27.77 6.01 -29.73
CA ALA A 199 28.89 5.43 -30.44
C ALA A 199 28.55 5.11 -31.88
N VAL A 200 28.08 6.09 -32.64
CA VAL A 200 28.27 6.15 -34.10
C VAL A 200 28.30 7.64 -34.47
N LYS A 201 29.46 8.22 -34.45
CA LYS A 201 29.85 9.37 -35.29
C LYS A 201 31.27 9.13 -35.78
#